data_7131214696587837c4ea435b352b496b
#
_entry.id   7131214696587837c4ea435b352b496b
#
_cell.length_a   1.000
_cell.length_b   1.000
_cell.length_c   1.000
_cell.angle_alpha   90.00
_cell.angle_beta   90.00
_cell.angle_gamma   90.00
#
_symmetry.space_group_name_H-M   'P 1'
#
loop_
_entity.id
_entity.type
_entity.pdbx_description
1 polymer ?
#
loop_
_entity_poly.entity_id
_entity_poly.type
_entity_poly.pdbx_seq_one_letter_code
_entity_poly.pdbx_strand_id
1 'polypeptide(L)'
;MRKNNSQITAGFNEGINGAKTTKTLVREELNIQEFETVSASMRSASIRAATLSNLFLPIVVSLGSLATAYALWQGGNSVIGGTHVFGVAMTVGTLTMFINYTVSFFQPVRDIARIFAELQSAQAAAERVISLLETEPDIVDSPEVVAQYGDNFHPKTENWPKLIGDIDFEDVTFRYKEGEKVLEHFNLHIQHGQTIALVGETGSGKSTIVNLVCRFYEPTEGKILIDGADYRTRSQLWLQSNLGYVLQSPHLFSGTVADNIRYGRPDATDEEVAEAARMVGAEPFIRNMKDGYQADVGEGGNRLSTGQKQLISFARAILTNPSIFVLDEATSSVDTETEQLIQHAIQKVLAGRTSFIIAHRLSTIRSADRILVIQNGKITEDGTHQQLIAKQGYYYQLYTNQFQEEQGLEILDGAMAKA
;
A
#
# COMPACT_ATOMS: atom_id res chain seq x y z
N MET A 1 -26.38 7.64 1.39
CA MET A 1 -26.04 6.21 1.62
C MET A 1 -24.55 5.93 1.61
N ARG A 2 -23.77 6.23 0.55
CA ARG A 2 -22.32 5.91 0.48
C ARG A 2 -21.50 6.45 1.66
N LYS A 3 -21.68 7.73 2.02
CA LYS A 3 -20.99 8.37 3.16
C LYS A 3 -21.25 7.63 4.48
N ASN A 4 -22.51 7.28 4.75
CA ASN A 4 -22.88 6.60 5.99
C ASN A 4 -22.36 5.16 6.03
N ASN A 5 -22.32 4.47 4.88
CA ASN A 5 -21.75 3.13 4.78
C ASN A 5 -20.24 3.14 5.06
N SER A 6 -19.51 4.13 4.50
CA SER A 6 -18.09 4.34 4.79
C SER A 6 -17.85 4.62 6.28
N GLN A 7 -18.69 5.44 6.93
CA GLN A 7 -18.59 5.72 8.35
C GLN A 7 -18.82 4.49 9.24
N ILE A 8 -19.78 3.62 8.87
CA ILE A 8 -20.01 2.36 9.59
C ILE A 8 -18.81 1.42 9.43
N THR A 9 -18.31 1.24 8.20
CA THR A 9 -17.13 0.39 7.96
C THR A 9 -15.91 0.91 8.72
N ALA A 10 -15.69 2.23 8.72
CA ALA A 10 -14.62 2.85 9.50
C ALA A 10 -14.80 2.61 11.00
N GLY A 11 -16.01 2.81 11.53
CA GLY A 11 -16.31 2.58 12.96
C GLY A 11 -16.13 1.10 13.36
N PHE A 12 -16.48 0.13 12.51
CA PHE A 12 -16.18 -1.28 12.76
C PHE A 12 -14.68 -1.54 12.81
N ASN A 13 -13.93 -1.06 11.81
CA ASN A 13 -12.48 -1.24 11.77
C ASN A 13 -11.80 -0.60 12.98
N GLU A 14 -12.21 0.60 13.37
CA GLU A 14 -11.71 1.31 14.54
C GLU A 14 -12.06 0.56 15.83
N GLY A 15 -13.29 0.09 15.98
CA GLY A 15 -13.74 -0.68 17.13
C GLY A 15 -13.01 -2.01 17.29
N ILE A 16 -12.76 -2.73 16.18
CA ILE A 16 -12.03 -4.01 16.21
C ILE A 16 -10.54 -3.78 16.48
N ASN A 17 -9.89 -2.89 15.73
CA ASN A 17 -8.47 -2.61 15.90
C ASN A 17 -8.16 -1.93 17.24
N GLY A 18 -9.06 -1.06 17.71
CA GLY A 18 -8.97 -0.37 18.99
C GLY A 18 -9.51 -1.12 20.20
N ALA A 19 -9.98 -2.38 20.05
CA ALA A 19 -10.67 -3.12 21.11
C ALA A 19 -9.87 -3.22 22.41
N LYS A 20 -8.54 -3.45 22.31
CA LYS A 20 -7.66 -3.51 23.48
C LYS A 20 -7.58 -2.16 24.20
N THR A 21 -7.44 -1.06 23.45
CA THR A 21 -7.39 0.31 23.99
C THR A 21 -8.72 0.70 24.62
N THR A 22 -9.84 0.42 23.95
CA THR A 22 -11.20 0.65 24.46
C THR A 22 -11.40 -0.05 25.79
N LYS A 23 -10.98 -1.34 25.87
CA LYS A 23 -11.09 -2.14 27.11
C LYS A 23 -10.20 -1.61 28.22
N THR A 24 -8.97 -1.22 27.92
CA THR A 24 -8.02 -0.68 28.90
C THR A 24 -8.48 0.66 29.47
N LEU A 25 -9.14 1.50 28.64
CA LEU A 25 -9.64 2.81 29.02
C LEU A 25 -11.10 2.80 29.52
N VAL A 26 -11.75 1.62 29.59
CA VAL A 26 -13.14 1.41 30.03
C VAL A 26 -14.11 2.34 29.26
N ARG A 27 -13.96 2.40 27.92
CA ARG A 27 -14.76 3.26 27.03
C ARG A 27 -15.79 2.51 26.20
N GLU A 28 -16.10 1.26 26.52
CA GLU A 28 -17.01 0.41 25.74
C GLU A 28 -18.38 1.04 25.57
N GLU A 29 -18.97 1.52 26.69
CA GLU A 29 -20.31 2.14 26.69
C GLU A 29 -20.37 3.37 25.79
N LEU A 30 -19.36 4.24 25.88
CA LEU A 30 -19.29 5.45 25.07
C LEU A 30 -19.12 5.15 23.58
N ASN A 31 -18.27 4.21 23.23
CA ASN A 31 -18.07 3.78 21.84
C ASN A 31 -19.33 3.14 21.26
N ILE A 32 -20.10 2.39 22.07
CA ILE A 32 -21.40 1.87 21.65
C ILE A 32 -22.38 3.00 21.35
N GLN A 33 -22.50 4.01 22.23
CA GLN A 33 -23.38 5.15 22.03
C GLN A 33 -23.01 5.95 20.77
N GLU A 34 -21.72 6.19 20.54
CA GLU A 34 -21.22 6.85 19.33
C GLU A 34 -21.57 6.05 18.08
N PHE A 35 -21.36 4.73 18.09
CA PHE A 35 -21.70 3.85 16.98
C PHE A 35 -23.22 3.77 16.73
N GLU A 36 -24.04 3.79 17.78
CA GLU A 36 -25.50 3.82 17.66
C GLU A 36 -25.98 5.08 16.93
N THR A 37 -25.34 6.23 17.13
CA THR A 37 -25.70 7.48 16.41
C THR A 37 -25.43 7.36 14.92
N VAL A 38 -24.29 6.79 14.54
CA VAL A 38 -23.90 6.53 13.14
C VAL A 38 -24.85 5.51 12.51
N SER A 39 -25.15 4.42 13.23
CA SER A 39 -26.09 3.38 12.81
C SER A 39 -27.52 3.91 12.61
N ALA A 40 -28.01 4.75 13.52
CA ALA A 40 -29.30 5.41 13.41
C ALA A 40 -29.38 6.34 12.18
N SER A 41 -28.31 7.10 11.92
CA SER A 41 -28.20 7.94 10.71
C SER A 41 -28.28 7.10 9.44
N MET A 42 -27.53 5.98 9.37
CA MET A 42 -27.58 5.06 8.25
C MET A 42 -28.99 4.46 8.07
N ARG A 43 -29.62 4.01 9.18
CA ARG A 43 -30.98 3.46 9.13
C ARG A 43 -31.97 4.45 8.53
N SER A 44 -31.95 5.70 8.98
CA SER A 44 -32.84 6.75 8.48
C SER A 44 -32.61 7.05 6.99
N ALA A 45 -31.36 7.10 6.54
CA ALA A 45 -30.98 7.29 5.14
C ALA A 45 -31.43 6.08 4.27
N SER A 46 -31.26 4.87 4.80
CA SER A 46 -31.67 3.63 4.12
C SER A 46 -33.18 3.52 3.98
N ILE A 47 -33.93 3.85 5.04
CA ILE A 47 -35.40 3.86 4.99
C ILE A 47 -35.90 4.89 3.97
N ARG A 48 -35.37 6.13 3.97
CA ARG A 48 -35.75 7.15 2.99
C ARG A 48 -35.48 6.71 1.56
N ALA A 49 -34.30 6.14 1.29
CA ALA A 49 -33.97 5.66 -0.04
C ALA A 49 -34.85 4.48 -0.46
N ALA A 50 -35.10 3.52 0.43
CA ALA A 50 -35.98 2.40 0.18
C ALA A 50 -37.44 2.88 -0.08
N THR A 51 -37.94 3.82 0.70
CA THR A 51 -39.29 4.39 0.52
C THR A 51 -39.42 5.05 -0.85
N LEU A 52 -38.45 5.91 -1.23
CA LEU A 52 -38.46 6.57 -2.54
C LEU A 52 -38.36 5.59 -3.71
N SER A 53 -37.46 4.61 -3.61
CA SER A 53 -37.26 3.61 -4.66
C SER A 53 -38.46 2.66 -4.81
N ASN A 54 -39.09 2.31 -3.68
CA ASN A 54 -40.19 1.34 -3.68
C ASN A 54 -41.58 1.95 -3.89
N LEU A 55 -41.70 3.29 -3.88
CA LEU A 55 -43.00 3.95 -4.08
C LEU A 55 -43.51 3.85 -5.52
N PHE A 56 -42.60 3.77 -6.49
CA PHE A 56 -42.95 3.70 -7.92
C PHE A 56 -43.72 2.43 -8.27
N LEU A 57 -43.25 1.27 -7.81
CA LEU A 57 -43.85 -0.02 -8.16
C LEU A 57 -45.30 -0.16 -7.68
N PRO A 58 -45.67 0.14 -6.42
CA PRO A 58 -47.06 0.13 -5.96
C PRO A 58 -47.99 1.05 -6.76
N ILE A 59 -47.50 2.23 -7.15
CA ILE A 59 -48.27 3.18 -7.97
C ILE A 59 -48.60 2.55 -9.34
N VAL A 60 -47.60 2.00 -10.03
CA VAL A 60 -47.80 1.38 -11.34
C VAL A 60 -48.73 0.16 -11.24
N VAL A 61 -48.52 -0.67 -10.20
CA VAL A 61 -49.40 -1.84 -9.96
C VAL A 61 -50.84 -1.40 -9.66
N SER A 62 -51.02 -0.36 -8.84
CA SER A 62 -52.37 0.15 -8.53
C SER A 62 -53.08 0.71 -9.76
N LEU A 63 -52.34 1.47 -10.59
CA LEU A 63 -52.89 1.97 -11.88
C LEU A 63 -53.29 0.82 -12.82
N GLY A 64 -52.47 -0.22 -12.94
CA GLY A 64 -52.77 -1.41 -13.71
C GLY A 64 -53.97 -2.16 -13.18
N SER A 65 -54.11 -2.29 -11.86
CA SER A 65 -55.24 -2.94 -11.21
C SER A 65 -56.54 -2.15 -11.39
N LEU A 66 -56.48 -0.84 -11.32
CA LEU A 66 -57.63 0.04 -11.59
C LEU A 66 -58.09 -0.05 -13.05
N ALA A 67 -57.11 -0.07 -13.98
CA ALA A 67 -57.43 -0.25 -15.42
C ALA A 67 -58.07 -1.63 -15.69
N THR A 68 -57.55 -2.68 -15.06
CA THR A 68 -58.11 -4.04 -15.15
C THR A 68 -59.52 -4.10 -14.54
N ALA A 69 -59.74 -3.51 -13.38
CA ALA A 69 -61.04 -3.46 -12.73
C ALA A 69 -62.06 -2.68 -13.59
N TYR A 70 -61.67 -1.57 -14.17
CA TYR A 70 -62.49 -0.81 -15.10
C TYR A 70 -62.86 -1.62 -16.36
N ALA A 71 -61.90 -2.27 -16.99
CA ALA A 71 -62.10 -3.12 -18.15
C ALA A 71 -63.04 -4.30 -17.82
N LEU A 72 -62.90 -4.91 -16.64
CA LEU A 72 -63.77 -5.98 -16.18
C LEU A 72 -65.21 -5.49 -15.94
N TRP A 73 -65.36 -4.35 -15.26
CA TRP A 73 -66.68 -3.76 -14.96
C TRP A 73 -67.41 -3.31 -16.21
N GLN A 74 -66.80 -2.50 -17.06
CA GLN A 74 -67.42 -2.00 -18.29
C GLN A 74 -67.59 -3.06 -19.33
N GLY A 75 -66.58 -3.90 -19.55
CA GLY A 75 -66.59 -5.00 -20.49
C GLY A 75 -67.56 -6.12 -20.08
N GLY A 76 -67.61 -6.44 -18.75
CA GLY A 76 -68.59 -7.40 -18.21
C GLY A 76 -70.05 -6.96 -18.41
N ASN A 77 -70.34 -5.69 -18.12
CA ASN A 77 -71.65 -5.13 -18.38
C ASN A 77 -72.02 -5.21 -19.88
N SER A 78 -71.09 -4.94 -20.76
CA SER A 78 -71.30 -5.05 -22.20
C SER A 78 -71.55 -6.46 -22.70
N VAL A 79 -70.85 -7.46 -22.11
CA VAL A 79 -71.04 -8.86 -22.39
C VAL A 79 -72.48 -9.30 -21.97
N ILE A 80 -72.92 -8.91 -20.75
CA ILE A 80 -74.21 -9.26 -20.24
C ILE A 80 -75.30 -8.52 -21.01
N GLY A 81 -75.14 -7.26 -21.36
CA GLY A 81 -76.09 -6.42 -22.08
C GLY A 81 -76.12 -6.63 -23.58
N GLY A 82 -75.26 -7.49 -24.16
CA GLY A 82 -75.16 -7.75 -25.63
C GLY A 82 -74.72 -6.50 -26.40
N THR A 83 -74.07 -5.54 -25.78
CA THR A 83 -73.65 -4.24 -26.39
C THR A 83 -72.32 -4.34 -27.14
N HIS A 84 -72.15 -3.46 -28.13
CA HIS A 84 -70.86 -3.32 -28.84
C HIS A 84 -70.02 -2.23 -28.20
N VAL A 85 -68.75 -2.52 -27.98
CA VAL A 85 -67.75 -1.52 -27.53
C VAL A 85 -66.83 -1.24 -28.70
N PHE A 86 -66.69 0.02 -29.10
CA PHE A 86 -65.98 0.43 -30.31
C PHE A 86 -66.34 -0.35 -31.60
N GLY A 87 -67.62 -0.69 -31.75
CA GLY A 87 -68.12 -1.41 -32.95
C GLY A 87 -67.83 -2.91 -32.98
N VAL A 88 -67.26 -3.47 -31.94
CA VAL A 88 -66.94 -4.90 -31.78
C VAL A 88 -67.89 -5.53 -30.79
N ALA A 89 -68.50 -6.69 -31.16
CA ALA A 89 -69.34 -7.42 -30.22
C ALA A 89 -68.50 -7.95 -29.05
N MET A 90 -68.88 -7.53 -27.81
CA MET A 90 -68.18 -7.93 -26.63
C MET A 90 -68.56 -9.34 -26.21
N THR A 91 -67.64 -10.29 -26.39
CA THR A 91 -67.75 -11.67 -25.92
C THR A 91 -66.86 -11.89 -24.67
N VAL A 92 -67.06 -12.99 -23.95
CA VAL A 92 -66.20 -13.40 -22.84
C VAL A 92 -64.75 -13.54 -23.30
N GLY A 93 -64.51 -14.08 -24.51
CA GLY A 93 -63.17 -14.21 -25.07
C GLY A 93 -62.53 -12.86 -25.35
N THR A 94 -63.29 -11.91 -25.92
CA THR A 94 -62.82 -10.56 -26.18
C THR A 94 -62.47 -9.81 -24.87
N LEU A 95 -63.31 -9.97 -23.83
CA LEU A 95 -63.07 -9.40 -22.51
C LEU A 95 -61.79 -9.98 -21.89
N THR A 96 -61.61 -11.30 -21.92
CA THR A 96 -60.38 -11.95 -21.42
C THR A 96 -59.15 -11.45 -22.14
N MET A 97 -59.23 -11.28 -23.48
CA MET A 97 -58.15 -10.72 -24.28
C MET A 97 -57.79 -9.29 -23.84
N PHE A 98 -58.80 -8.43 -23.62
CA PHE A 98 -58.56 -7.04 -23.11
C PHE A 98 -57.93 -7.01 -21.72
N ILE A 99 -58.35 -7.88 -20.82
CA ILE A 99 -57.75 -7.99 -19.49
C ILE A 99 -56.27 -8.40 -19.60
N ASN A 100 -55.97 -9.43 -20.42
CA ASN A 100 -54.61 -9.86 -20.64
C ASN A 100 -53.72 -8.76 -21.26
N TYR A 101 -54.22 -8.04 -22.22
CA TYR A 101 -53.50 -6.91 -22.82
C TYR A 101 -53.29 -5.77 -21.83
N THR A 102 -54.28 -5.48 -20.98
CA THR A 102 -54.13 -4.45 -19.92
C THR A 102 -52.98 -4.82 -18.97
N VAL A 103 -52.94 -6.07 -18.51
CA VAL A 103 -51.84 -6.56 -17.63
C VAL A 103 -50.50 -6.52 -18.37
N SER A 104 -50.45 -6.99 -19.61
CA SER A 104 -49.23 -7.03 -20.42
C SER A 104 -48.70 -5.62 -20.79
N PHE A 105 -49.59 -4.61 -20.90
CA PHE A 105 -49.23 -3.25 -21.21
C PHE A 105 -48.40 -2.59 -20.08
N PHE A 106 -48.71 -2.90 -18.82
CA PHE A 106 -47.95 -2.33 -17.69
C PHE A 106 -46.66 -3.08 -17.37
N GLN A 107 -46.42 -4.27 -17.95
CA GLN A 107 -45.20 -5.03 -17.74
C GLN A 107 -43.94 -4.30 -18.26
N PRO A 108 -43.88 -3.78 -19.51
CA PRO A 108 -42.76 -3.02 -20.00
C PRO A 108 -42.46 -1.78 -19.17
N VAL A 109 -43.50 -1.11 -18.63
CA VAL A 109 -43.29 0.08 -17.77
C VAL A 109 -42.53 -0.26 -16.49
N ARG A 110 -42.84 -1.42 -15.90
CA ARG A 110 -42.11 -1.93 -14.70
C ARG A 110 -40.67 -2.32 -15.07
N ASP A 111 -40.49 -2.96 -16.22
CA ASP A 111 -39.17 -3.42 -16.67
C ASP A 111 -38.27 -2.23 -17.02
N ILE A 112 -38.78 -1.18 -17.67
CA ILE A 112 -38.03 0.05 -17.96
C ILE A 112 -37.53 0.71 -16.64
N ALA A 113 -38.36 0.81 -15.61
CA ALA A 113 -37.96 1.39 -14.35
C ALA A 113 -36.86 0.59 -13.67
N ARG A 114 -36.93 -0.76 -13.71
CA ARG A 114 -35.88 -1.64 -13.19
C ARG A 114 -34.58 -1.50 -13.96
N ILE A 115 -34.66 -1.55 -15.30
CA ILE A 115 -33.49 -1.42 -16.18
C ILE A 115 -32.80 -0.05 -15.99
N PHE A 116 -33.58 1.02 -15.81
CA PHE A 116 -33.03 2.35 -15.56
C PHE A 116 -32.23 2.42 -14.25
N ALA A 117 -32.70 1.79 -13.18
CA ALA A 117 -31.98 1.71 -11.92
C ALA A 117 -30.69 0.87 -12.04
N GLU A 118 -30.74 -0.24 -12.80
CA GLU A 118 -29.58 -1.08 -13.09
C GLU A 118 -28.54 -0.34 -13.92
N LEU A 119 -28.95 0.43 -14.94
CA LEU A 119 -28.08 1.26 -15.77
C LEU A 119 -27.33 2.31 -14.94
N GLN A 120 -28.01 3.00 -14.03
CA GLN A 120 -27.34 3.98 -13.15
C GLN A 120 -26.27 3.32 -12.27
N SER A 121 -26.54 2.11 -11.77
CA SER A 121 -25.57 1.36 -10.99
C SER A 121 -24.37 0.91 -11.84
N ALA A 122 -24.62 0.42 -13.05
CA ALA A 122 -23.59 0.01 -13.98
C ALA A 122 -22.71 1.19 -14.43
N GLN A 123 -23.33 2.36 -14.74
CA GLN A 123 -22.59 3.57 -15.10
C GLN A 123 -21.64 4.01 -13.97
N ALA A 124 -22.11 4.02 -12.72
CA ALA A 124 -21.27 4.40 -11.58
C ALA A 124 -20.15 3.39 -11.29
N ALA A 125 -20.31 2.13 -11.67
CA ALA A 125 -19.25 1.13 -11.60
C ALA A 125 -18.24 1.31 -12.75
N ALA A 126 -18.71 1.53 -13.97
CA ALA A 126 -17.89 1.77 -15.15
C ALA A 126 -17.03 3.04 -14.98
N GLU A 127 -17.60 4.13 -14.49
CA GLU A 127 -16.87 5.38 -14.21
C GLU A 127 -15.68 5.17 -13.27
N ARG A 128 -15.84 4.34 -12.22
CA ARG A 128 -14.73 4.00 -11.31
C ARG A 128 -13.63 3.19 -11.98
N VAL A 129 -14.00 2.24 -12.83
CA VAL A 129 -13.03 1.42 -13.58
C VAL A 129 -12.29 2.28 -14.60
N ILE A 130 -13.02 3.10 -15.37
CA ILE A 130 -12.44 4.00 -16.36
C ILE A 130 -11.51 5.02 -15.68
N SER A 131 -11.95 5.65 -14.59
CA SER A 131 -11.12 6.60 -13.82
C SER A 131 -9.81 5.95 -13.33
N LEU A 132 -9.85 4.67 -12.93
CA LEU A 132 -8.64 3.95 -12.55
C LEU A 132 -7.74 3.67 -13.76
N LEU A 133 -8.31 3.28 -14.91
CA LEU A 133 -7.56 3.01 -16.13
C LEU A 133 -6.96 4.28 -16.75
N GLU A 134 -7.63 5.42 -16.59
CA GLU A 134 -7.17 6.73 -17.09
C GLU A 134 -6.19 7.41 -16.11
N THR A 135 -5.94 6.83 -14.93
CA THR A 135 -4.96 7.37 -13.99
C THR A 135 -3.55 7.15 -14.56
N GLU A 136 -2.92 8.23 -14.96
CA GLU A 136 -1.53 8.19 -15.42
C GLU A 136 -0.58 8.11 -14.22
N PRO A 137 0.45 7.24 -14.29
CA PRO A 137 1.50 7.21 -13.28
C PRO A 137 2.28 8.53 -13.28
N ASP A 138 2.66 9.01 -12.11
CA ASP A 138 3.46 10.24 -11.97
C ASP A 138 4.87 10.08 -12.57
N ILE A 139 5.39 8.85 -12.65
CA ILE A 139 6.72 8.52 -13.19
C ILE A 139 6.56 7.51 -14.30
N VAL A 140 7.01 7.87 -15.49
CA VAL A 140 7.00 7.02 -16.68
C VAL A 140 8.30 7.16 -17.44
N ASP A 141 8.75 6.08 -18.06
CA ASP A 141 9.89 6.14 -18.96
C ASP A 141 9.52 6.87 -20.25
N SER A 142 10.42 7.73 -20.75
CA SER A 142 10.19 8.46 -21.99
C SER A 142 10.10 7.51 -23.20
N PRO A 143 9.44 7.92 -24.31
CA PRO A 143 9.35 7.10 -25.52
C PRO A 143 10.71 6.63 -26.04
N GLU A 144 11.76 7.46 -25.92
CA GLU A 144 13.13 7.11 -26.32
C GLU A 144 13.69 5.99 -25.42
N VAL A 145 13.45 6.08 -24.11
CA VAL A 145 13.88 5.05 -23.13
C VAL A 145 13.16 3.73 -23.40
N VAL A 146 11.85 3.78 -23.64
CA VAL A 146 11.05 2.59 -23.98
C VAL A 146 11.53 1.97 -25.32
N ALA A 147 11.84 2.80 -26.33
CA ALA A 147 12.35 2.29 -27.61
C ALA A 147 13.68 1.52 -27.43
N GLN A 148 14.57 2.03 -26.57
CA GLN A 148 15.90 1.45 -26.33
C GLN A 148 15.85 0.26 -25.37
N TYR A 149 15.12 0.36 -24.25
CA TYR A 149 15.19 -0.58 -23.13
C TYR A 149 13.96 -1.47 -22.96
N GLY A 150 12.91 -1.24 -23.76
CA GLY A 150 11.61 -1.90 -23.61
C GLY A 150 10.75 -1.26 -22.54
N ASP A 151 9.52 -1.76 -22.41
CA ASP A 151 8.58 -1.40 -21.33
C ASP A 151 8.65 -2.40 -20.16
N ASN A 152 7.84 -2.18 -19.14
CA ASN A 152 7.79 -3.04 -17.95
C ASN A 152 7.30 -4.47 -18.23
N PHE A 153 6.58 -4.70 -19.34
CA PHE A 153 6.05 -6.01 -19.74
C PHE A 153 6.96 -6.71 -20.76
N HIS A 154 7.73 -5.95 -21.53
CA HIS A 154 8.62 -6.43 -22.58
C HIS A 154 9.99 -5.75 -22.47
N PRO A 155 10.74 -6.00 -21.37
CA PRO A 155 12.05 -5.36 -21.17
C PRO A 155 13.09 -5.95 -22.15
N LYS A 156 13.92 -5.06 -22.70
CA LYS A 156 15.09 -5.43 -23.52
C LYS A 156 16.33 -5.46 -22.62
N THR A 157 16.43 -6.48 -21.78
CA THR A 157 17.49 -6.61 -20.76
C THR A 157 18.88 -6.69 -21.36
N GLU A 158 19.02 -7.15 -22.62
CA GLU A 158 20.26 -7.17 -23.36
C GLU A 158 20.87 -5.79 -23.61
N ASN A 159 20.05 -4.74 -23.58
CA ASN A 159 20.49 -3.36 -23.76
C ASN A 159 20.83 -2.66 -22.42
N TRP A 160 20.61 -3.33 -21.30
CA TRP A 160 20.84 -2.72 -20.00
C TRP A 160 22.33 -2.61 -19.69
N PRO A 161 22.83 -1.40 -19.38
CA PRO A 161 24.19 -1.27 -18.89
C PRO A 161 24.31 -1.90 -17.51
N LYS A 162 25.50 -2.41 -17.19
CA LYS A 162 25.78 -2.86 -15.82
C LYS A 162 25.76 -1.66 -14.89
N LEU A 163 24.99 -1.75 -13.81
CA LEU A 163 24.95 -0.73 -12.78
C LEU A 163 26.15 -0.92 -11.84
N ILE A 164 26.97 0.13 -11.67
CA ILE A 164 28.14 0.14 -10.78
C ILE A 164 27.73 0.71 -9.43
N GLY A 165 27.06 1.87 -9.41
CA GLY A 165 26.47 2.48 -8.23
C GLY A 165 27.14 3.78 -7.78
N ASP A 166 27.80 4.53 -8.66
CA ASP A 166 28.15 5.94 -8.41
C ASP A 166 26.87 6.79 -8.50
N ILE A 167 26.64 7.68 -7.53
CA ILE A 167 25.43 8.48 -7.46
C ILE A 167 25.76 9.94 -7.22
N ASP A 168 25.22 10.82 -8.08
CA ASP A 168 25.39 12.26 -7.98
C ASP A 168 24.04 12.98 -7.96
N PHE A 169 23.82 13.81 -6.95
CA PHE A 169 22.76 14.79 -6.92
C PHE A 169 23.32 16.12 -7.37
N GLU A 170 22.82 16.67 -8.48
CA GLU A 170 23.25 17.95 -9.02
C GLU A 170 22.12 18.96 -8.94
N ASP A 171 22.26 19.89 -8.00
CA ASP A 171 21.33 21.02 -7.76
C ASP A 171 19.86 20.58 -7.60
N VAL A 172 19.64 19.49 -6.86
CA VAL A 172 18.34 18.86 -6.74
C VAL A 172 17.43 19.65 -5.81
N THR A 173 16.26 20.06 -6.34
CA THR A 173 15.15 20.60 -5.59
C THR A 173 13.97 19.63 -5.67
N PHE A 174 13.32 19.35 -4.54
CA PHE A 174 12.18 18.45 -4.49
C PHE A 174 11.10 18.89 -3.52
N ARG A 175 9.83 18.72 -3.93
CA ARG A 175 8.63 18.88 -3.10
C ARG A 175 7.60 17.81 -3.43
N TYR A 176 6.84 17.38 -2.41
CA TYR A 176 5.70 16.48 -2.59
C TYR A 176 4.50 17.28 -3.11
N LYS A 177 4.05 17.02 -4.35
CA LYS A 177 2.91 17.72 -4.99
C LYS A 177 2.98 19.24 -4.78
N GLU A 178 1.95 19.85 -4.19
CA GLU A 178 1.87 21.30 -3.90
C GLU A 178 2.39 21.68 -2.50
N GLY A 179 3.13 20.77 -1.84
CA GLY A 179 3.67 20.99 -0.50
C GLY A 179 4.92 21.87 -0.44
N GLU A 180 5.44 22.04 0.78
CA GLU A 180 6.71 22.72 1.03
C GLU A 180 7.87 21.97 0.37
N LYS A 181 8.93 22.71 0.01
CA LYS A 181 10.17 22.14 -0.50
C LYS A 181 10.85 21.35 0.61
N VAL A 182 11.11 20.08 0.35
CA VAL A 182 11.82 19.18 1.29
C VAL A 182 13.32 19.23 1.06
N LEU A 183 13.75 19.32 -0.19
CA LEU A 183 15.15 19.53 -0.57
C LEU A 183 15.23 20.78 -1.45
N GLU A 184 16.27 21.58 -1.27
CA GLU A 184 16.51 22.79 -2.04
C GLU A 184 18.00 22.95 -2.35
N HIS A 185 18.33 22.99 -3.65
CA HIS A 185 19.70 23.06 -4.16
C HIS A 185 20.63 22.01 -3.53
N PHE A 186 20.10 20.78 -3.38
CA PHE A 186 20.79 19.69 -2.73
C PHE A 186 21.84 19.08 -3.66
N ASN A 187 23.07 19.02 -3.19
CA ASN A 187 24.20 18.43 -3.90
C ASN A 187 24.83 17.35 -3.04
N LEU A 188 25.08 16.17 -3.63
CA LEU A 188 25.70 15.04 -2.94
C LEU A 188 26.38 14.14 -3.97
N HIS A 189 27.63 13.78 -3.70
CA HIS A 189 28.36 12.77 -4.46
C HIS A 189 28.63 11.55 -3.59
N ILE A 190 28.32 10.36 -4.10
CA ILE A 190 28.51 9.07 -3.44
C ILE A 190 29.26 8.16 -4.38
N GLN A 191 30.40 7.67 -3.95
CA GLN A 191 31.20 6.71 -4.71
C GLN A 191 30.62 5.31 -4.57
N HIS A 192 30.71 4.55 -5.63
CA HIS A 192 30.35 3.14 -5.63
C HIS A 192 30.99 2.39 -4.44
N GLY A 193 30.22 1.51 -3.83
CA GLY A 193 30.66 0.69 -2.71
C GLY A 193 30.67 1.39 -1.36
N GLN A 194 30.34 2.70 -1.26
CA GLN A 194 30.22 3.41 0.00
C GLN A 194 28.92 3.08 0.73
N THR A 195 29.03 2.90 2.02
CA THR A 195 27.88 2.84 2.95
C THR A 195 27.65 4.21 3.59
N ILE A 196 26.50 4.81 3.28
CA ILE A 196 26.09 6.15 3.75
C ILE A 196 25.03 6.01 4.84
N ALA A 197 25.31 6.51 6.04
CA ALA A 197 24.30 6.64 7.08
C ALA A 197 23.66 8.04 7.03
N LEU A 198 22.34 8.10 6.90
CA LEU A 198 21.54 9.32 6.95
C LEU A 198 21.00 9.50 8.37
N VAL A 199 21.39 10.58 9.03
CA VAL A 199 21.05 10.89 10.43
C VAL A 199 20.37 12.26 10.51
N GLY A 200 19.42 12.43 11.42
CA GLY A 200 18.70 13.69 11.62
C GLY A 200 17.28 13.44 12.15
N GLU A 201 16.57 14.50 12.48
CA GLU A 201 15.22 14.45 13.02
C GLU A 201 14.20 13.87 12.01
N THR A 202 13.06 13.42 12.52
CA THR A 202 11.94 13.01 11.66
C THR A 202 11.47 14.22 10.83
N GLY A 203 11.26 13.99 9.52
CA GLY A 203 10.90 15.08 8.60
C GLY A 203 12.07 15.88 8.04
N SER A 204 13.33 15.60 8.40
CA SER A 204 14.50 16.33 7.90
C SER A 204 14.82 16.11 6.41
N GLY A 205 14.20 15.12 5.74
CA GLY A 205 14.40 14.80 4.32
C GLY A 205 15.16 13.50 4.04
N LYS A 206 15.56 12.72 5.04
CA LYS A 206 16.31 11.46 4.87
C LYS A 206 15.61 10.46 3.93
N SER A 207 14.38 10.13 4.22
CA SER A 207 13.58 9.20 3.37
C SER A 207 13.33 9.78 1.98
N THR A 208 13.25 11.10 1.85
CA THR A 208 13.11 11.78 0.54
C THR A 208 14.35 11.58 -0.32
N ILE A 209 15.56 11.71 0.24
CA ILE A 209 16.82 11.45 -0.47
C ILE A 209 16.82 10.02 -1.01
N VAL A 210 16.49 9.06 -0.16
CA VAL A 210 16.44 7.64 -0.53
C VAL A 210 15.38 7.36 -1.60
N ASN A 211 14.18 7.91 -1.44
CA ASN A 211 13.09 7.74 -2.42
C ASN A 211 13.44 8.32 -3.80
N LEU A 212 14.21 9.40 -3.84
CA LEU A 212 14.72 9.98 -5.07
C LEU A 212 15.79 9.08 -5.73
N VAL A 213 16.71 8.49 -4.95
CA VAL A 213 17.69 7.51 -5.48
C VAL A 213 16.98 6.29 -6.08
N CYS A 214 15.93 5.80 -5.42
CA CYS A 214 15.15 4.65 -5.89
C CYS A 214 14.22 5.00 -7.08
N ARG A 215 14.16 6.28 -7.47
CA ARG A 215 13.23 6.78 -8.49
C ARG A 215 11.76 6.43 -8.15
N PHE A 216 11.41 6.45 -6.85
CA PHE A 216 10.01 6.44 -6.41
C PHE A 216 9.39 7.82 -6.54
N TYR A 217 10.23 8.84 -6.63
CA TYR A 217 9.94 10.22 -7.01
C TYR A 217 11.06 10.73 -7.91
N GLU A 218 10.78 11.76 -8.69
CA GLU A 218 11.76 12.46 -9.51
C GLU A 218 11.95 13.88 -9.00
N PRO A 219 13.17 14.47 -9.14
CA PRO A 219 13.42 15.82 -8.70
C PRO A 219 12.54 16.82 -9.48
N THR A 220 12.05 17.85 -8.75
CA THR A 220 11.30 18.95 -9.37
C THR A 220 12.21 19.82 -10.23
N GLU A 221 13.44 20.04 -9.76
CA GLU A 221 14.52 20.77 -10.45
C GLU A 221 15.84 20.03 -10.21
N GLY A 222 16.80 20.21 -11.13
CA GLY A 222 18.08 19.51 -11.08
C GLY A 222 18.01 18.10 -11.65
N LYS A 223 19.02 17.30 -11.36
CA LYS A 223 19.12 15.91 -11.86
C LYS A 223 19.85 15.01 -10.89
N ILE A 224 19.59 13.71 -11.03
CA ILE A 224 20.31 12.66 -10.30
C ILE A 224 20.98 11.79 -11.36
N LEU A 225 22.31 11.70 -11.25
CA LEU A 225 23.09 10.84 -12.11
C LEU A 225 23.37 9.52 -11.40
N ILE A 226 23.25 8.43 -12.14
CA ILE A 226 23.71 7.10 -11.72
C ILE A 226 24.73 6.65 -12.77
N ASP A 227 25.93 6.36 -12.31
CA ASP A 227 27.08 6.03 -13.16
C ASP A 227 27.30 7.11 -14.27
N GLY A 228 27.21 8.39 -13.89
CA GLY A 228 27.45 9.54 -14.74
C GLY A 228 26.32 9.87 -15.73
N ALA A 229 25.22 9.10 -15.76
CA ALA A 229 24.08 9.36 -16.63
C ALA A 229 22.84 9.74 -15.83
N ASP A 230 22.04 10.70 -16.31
CA ASP A 230 20.75 11.02 -15.71
C ASP A 230 19.87 9.75 -15.68
N TYR A 231 19.45 9.33 -14.51
CA TYR A 231 18.70 8.09 -14.34
C TYR A 231 17.35 8.09 -15.08
N ARG A 232 16.82 9.26 -15.45
CA ARG A 232 15.62 9.41 -16.29
C ARG A 232 15.85 8.98 -17.74
N THR A 233 17.12 8.89 -18.18
CA THR A 233 17.51 8.39 -19.51
C THR A 233 17.69 6.85 -19.52
N ARG A 234 17.41 6.20 -18.39
CA ARG A 234 17.46 4.74 -18.23
C ARG A 234 16.07 4.22 -17.88
N SER A 235 15.85 2.92 -18.13
CA SER A 235 14.59 2.29 -17.73
C SER A 235 14.44 2.27 -16.21
N GLN A 236 13.26 2.62 -15.73
CA GLN A 236 12.90 2.50 -14.31
C GLN A 236 13.06 1.05 -13.83
N LEU A 237 12.66 0.08 -14.65
CA LEU A 237 12.79 -1.34 -14.33
C LEU A 237 14.27 -1.76 -14.20
N TRP A 238 15.16 -1.23 -15.04
CA TRP A 238 16.61 -1.45 -14.91
C TRP A 238 17.15 -0.98 -13.56
N LEU A 239 16.75 0.21 -13.11
CA LEU A 239 17.18 0.72 -11.82
C LEU A 239 16.61 -0.14 -10.68
N GLN A 240 15.29 -0.39 -10.70
CA GLN A 240 14.60 -1.11 -9.64
C GLN A 240 15.05 -2.57 -9.51
N SER A 241 15.42 -3.25 -10.61
CA SER A 241 15.96 -4.61 -10.58
C SER A 241 17.37 -4.68 -9.95
N ASN A 242 18.09 -3.55 -9.87
CA ASN A 242 19.38 -3.42 -9.22
C ASN A 242 19.30 -2.81 -7.81
N LEU A 243 18.09 -2.62 -7.26
CA LEU A 243 17.85 -2.11 -5.92
C LEU A 243 17.51 -3.25 -4.94
N GLY A 244 18.19 -3.28 -3.81
CA GLY A 244 17.77 -4.02 -2.63
C GLY A 244 17.14 -3.05 -1.63
N TYR A 245 15.87 -3.24 -1.29
CA TYR A 245 15.18 -2.35 -0.37
C TYR A 245 14.61 -3.15 0.81
N VAL A 246 15.03 -2.80 2.03
CA VAL A 246 14.49 -3.38 3.26
C VAL A 246 13.81 -2.29 4.07
N LEU A 247 12.49 -2.45 4.22
CA LEU A 247 11.63 -1.52 4.93
C LEU A 247 11.79 -1.66 6.45
N GLN A 248 11.54 -0.58 7.16
CA GLN A 248 11.43 -0.52 8.62
C GLN A 248 10.47 -1.58 9.20
N SER A 249 9.31 -1.76 8.57
CA SER A 249 8.34 -2.79 8.90
C SER A 249 8.32 -3.85 7.79
N PRO A 250 8.99 -4.99 7.99
CA PRO A 250 9.08 -6.02 6.96
C PRO A 250 7.70 -6.59 6.62
N HIS A 251 7.32 -6.50 5.35
CA HIS A 251 6.10 -7.12 4.86
C HIS A 251 6.39 -8.49 4.24
N LEU A 252 5.67 -9.50 4.72
CA LEU A 252 5.69 -10.84 4.13
C LEU A 252 4.34 -11.13 3.47
N PHE A 253 4.40 -11.78 2.31
CA PHE A 253 3.22 -12.25 1.61
C PHE A 253 2.76 -13.60 2.17
N SER A 254 1.47 -13.87 2.10
CA SER A 254 0.93 -15.19 2.43
C SER A 254 1.58 -16.25 1.54
N GLY A 255 1.99 -17.36 2.14
CA GLY A 255 2.73 -18.44 1.48
C GLY A 255 3.86 -18.96 2.34
N THR A 256 4.81 -19.66 1.73
CA THR A 256 5.92 -20.29 2.44
C THR A 256 7.07 -19.31 2.70
N VAL A 257 7.99 -19.70 3.58
CA VAL A 257 9.27 -18.98 3.78
C VAL A 257 10.05 -18.92 2.46
N ALA A 258 10.13 -20.04 1.72
CA ALA A 258 10.81 -20.09 0.42
C ALA A 258 10.19 -19.12 -0.60
N ASP A 259 8.86 -19.07 -0.69
CA ASP A 259 8.16 -18.15 -1.60
C ASP A 259 8.47 -16.69 -1.27
N ASN A 260 8.53 -16.37 0.02
CA ASN A 260 8.85 -15.03 0.47
C ASN A 260 10.29 -14.61 0.17
N ILE A 261 11.25 -15.50 0.24
CA ILE A 261 12.63 -15.21 -0.16
C ILE A 261 12.73 -15.13 -1.69
N ARG A 262 12.13 -16.10 -2.39
CA ARG A 262 12.11 -16.19 -3.87
C ARG A 262 11.37 -15.03 -4.52
N TYR A 263 10.54 -14.30 -3.77
CA TYR A 263 9.84 -13.12 -4.28
C TYR A 263 10.77 -12.06 -4.90
N GLY A 264 12.02 -11.95 -4.42
CA GLY A 264 13.03 -11.08 -5.00
C GLY A 264 13.52 -11.52 -6.39
N ARG A 265 13.56 -12.84 -6.65
CA ARG A 265 13.94 -13.45 -7.93
C ARG A 265 13.16 -14.74 -8.13
N PRO A 266 12.03 -14.69 -8.89
CA PRO A 266 11.08 -15.80 -9.02
C PRO A 266 11.67 -17.09 -9.65
N ASP A 267 12.71 -16.97 -10.45
CA ASP A 267 13.43 -18.05 -11.13
C ASP A 267 14.57 -18.68 -10.28
N ALA A 268 14.78 -18.20 -9.04
CA ALA A 268 15.81 -18.72 -8.17
C ALA A 268 15.53 -20.17 -7.76
N THR A 269 16.60 -20.99 -7.75
CA THR A 269 16.55 -22.39 -7.31
C THR A 269 16.40 -22.47 -5.78
N ASP A 270 16.03 -23.66 -5.27
CA ASP A 270 15.94 -23.88 -3.82
C ASP A 270 17.31 -23.74 -3.13
N GLU A 271 18.39 -24.09 -3.83
CA GLU A 271 19.76 -23.95 -3.35
C GLU A 271 20.14 -22.47 -3.20
N GLU A 272 19.78 -21.62 -4.17
CA GLU A 272 20.03 -20.17 -4.11
C GLU A 272 19.20 -19.51 -3.00
N VAL A 273 17.96 -19.92 -2.81
CA VAL A 273 17.11 -19.48 -1.70
C VAL A 273 17.73 -19.85 -0.35
N ALA A 274 18.22 -21.10 -0.22
CA ALA A 274 18.89 -21.56 1.00
C ALA A 274 20.21 -20.82 1.23
N GLU A 275 20.99 -20.53 0.18
CA GLU A 275 22.22 -19.75 0.28
C GLU A 275 21.94 -18.32 0.74
N ALA A 276 20.94 -17.66 0.17
CA ALA A 276 20.52 -16.31 0.60
C ALA A 276 20.12 -16.31 2.09
N ALA A 277 19.34 -17.31 2.53
CA ALA A 277 18.96 -17.46 3.94
C ALA A 277 20.17 -17.70 4.86
N ARG A 278 21.15 -18.48 4.40
CA ARG A 278 22.39 -18.76 5.13
C ARG A 278 23.24 -17.51 5.28
N MET A 279 23.38 -16.73 4.21
CA MET A 279 24.14 -15.49 4.21
C MET A 279 23.68 -14.49 5.26
N VAL A 280 22.38 -14.39 5.50
CA VAL A 280 21.78 -13.49 6.47
C VAL A 280 21.54 -14.13 7.85
N GLY A 281 21.97 -15.39 8.04
CA GLY A 281 21.79 -16.10 9.31
C GLY A 281 20.35 -16.53 9.61
N ALA A 282 19.49 -16.60 8.59
CA ALA A 282 18.10 -17.03 8.74
C ALA A 282 17.95 -18.56 8.80
N GLU A 283 18.86 -19.32 8.22
CA GLU A 283 18.77 -20.78 8.07
C GLU A 283 18.52 -21.54 9.41
N PRO A 284 19.18 -21.19 10.55
CA PRO A 284 18.98 -21.94 11.80
C PRO A 284 17.53 -21.90 12.27
N PHE A 285 16.88 -20.74 12.29
CA PHE A 285 15.48 -20.69 12.72
C PHE A 285 14.54 -21.33 11.68
N ILE A 286 14.82 -21.18 10.37
CA ILE A 286 14.01 -21.80 9.31
C ILE A 286 14.03 -23.33 9.47
N ARG A 287 15.19 -23.92 9.68
CA ARG A 287 15.33 -25.39 9.89
C ARG A 287 14.61 -25.88 11.14
N ASN A 288 14.49 -25.04 12.17
CA ASN A 288 13.78 -25.38 13.39
C ASN A 288 12.25 -25.27 13.26
N MET A 289 11.74 -24.68 12.16
CA MET A 289 10.30 -24.70 11.87
C MET A 289 9.87 -26.10 11.43
N LYS A 290 8.64 -26.48 11.75
CA LYS A 290 8.10 -27.83 11.49
C LYS A 290 8.26 -28.28 10.03
N ASP A 291 8.06 -27.35 9.07
CA ASP A 291 8.13 -27.63 7.62
C ASP A 291 9.31 -26.91 6.95
N GLY A 292 10.26 -26.36 7.73
CA GLY A 292 11.46 -25.69 7.23
C GLY A 292 11.14 -24.56 6.25
N TYR A 293 11.73 -24.59 5.07
CA TYR A 293 11.49 -23.61 4.00
C TYR A 293 10.06 -23.62 3.46
N GLN A 294 9.32 -24.73 3.61
CA GLN A 294 7.92 -24.86 3.21
C GLN A 294 6.95 -24.44 4.30
N ALA A 295 7.44 -23.97 5.45
CA ALA A 295 6.59 -23.48 6.53
C ALA A 295 5.81 -22.24 6.09
N ASP A 296 4.49 -22.25 6.33
CA ASP A 296 3.58 -21.14 6.04
C ASP A 296 3.80 -20.00 7.05
N VAL A 297 4.08 -18.80 6.53
CA VAL A 297 4.33 -17.60 7.35
C VAL A 297 3.04 -16.95 7.87
N GLY A 298 1.89 -17.31 7.30
CA GLY A 298 0.59 -16.69 7.60
C GLY A 298 0.41 -15.32 6.94
N GLU A 299 -0.77 -14.73 7.12
CA GLU A 299 -1.09 -13.40 6.58
C GLU A 299 -0.19 -12.33 7.20
N GLY A 300 0.53 -11.56 6.35
CA GLY A 300 1.49 -10.55 6.79
C GLY A 300 2.64 -11.12 7.64
N GLY A 301 2.89 -12.43 7.60
CA GLY A 301 3.92 -13.09 8.38
C GLY A 301 3.58 -13.19 9.88
N ASN A 302 2.31 -13.23 10.27
CA ASN A 302 1.86 -13.19 11.67
C ASN A 302 2.32 -14.37 12.52
N ARG A 303 2.84 -15.44 11.91
CA ARG A 303 3.41 -16.61 12.61
C ARG A 303 4.88 -16.45 12.97
N LEU A 304 5.49 -15.34 12.57
CA LEU A 304 6.92 -15.07 12.77
C LEU A 304 7.14 -13.88 13.70
N SER A 305 8.25 -13.90 14.44
CA SER A 305 8.69 -12.72 15.20
C SER A 305 9.14 -11.60 14.26
N THR A 306 9.19 -10.37 14.76
CA THR A 306 9.65 -9.20 13.98
C THR A 306 11.06 -9.42 13.42
N GLY A 307 11.99 -9.95 14.23
CA GLY A 307 13.34 -10.23 13.79
C GLY A 307 13.42 -11.32 12.73
N GLN A 308 12.61 -12.40 12.83
CA GLN A 308 12.53 -13.43 11.81
C GLN A 308 12.01 -12.89 10.48
N LYS A 309 10.98 -12.02 10.50
CA LYS A 309 10.49 -11.32 9.31
C LYS A 309 11.59 -10.48 8.67
N GLN A 310 12.38 -9.81 9.49
CA GLN A 310 13.47 -8.96 9.01
C GLN A 310 14.55 -9.77 8.33
N LEU A 311 14.97 -10.90 8.92
CA LEU A 311 15.96 -11.81 8.32
C LEU A 311 15.46 -12.38 6.98
N ILE A 312 14.18 -12.75 6.86
CA ILE A 312 13.59 -13.18 5.58
C ILE A 312 13.61 -12.03 4.56
N SER A 313 13.33 -10.81 4.97
CA SER A 313 13.38 -9.64 4.08
C SER A 313 14.81 -9.33 3.60
N PHE A 314 15.82 -9.52 4.45
CA PHE A 314 17.22 -9.47 4.04
C PHE A 314 17.56 -10.58 3.05
N ALA A 315 17.14 -11.82 3.29
CA ALA A 315 17.35 -12.93 2.35
C ALA A 315 16.71 -12.64 0.99
N ARG A 316 15.48 -12.12 0.98
CA ARG A 316 14.80 -11.64 -0.24
C ARG A 316 15.63 -10.61 -1.00
N ALA A 317 16.13 -9.60 -0.30
CA ALA A 317 16.87 -8.51 -0.89
C ALA A 317 18.27 -8.94 -1.40
N ILE A 318 18.96 -9.83 -0.68
CA ILE A 318 20.28 -10.28 -1.11
C ILE A 318 20.23 -11.27 -2.30
N LEU A 319 19.10 -12.00 -2.41
CA LEU A 319 18.89 -12.96 -3.50
C LEU A 319 18.88 -12.27 -4.88
N THR A 320 18.48 -11.00 -4.97
CA THR A 320 18.53 -10.21 -6.20
C THR A 320 19.93 -9.75 -6.56
N ASN A 321 20.90 -9.85 -5.64
CA ASN A 321 22.26 -9.36 -5.77
C ASN A 321 22.33 -7.89 -6.26
N PRO A 322 21.71 -6.94 -5.56
CA PRO A 322 21.60 -5.57 -6.01
C PRO A 322 22.91 -4.80 -5.93
N SER A 323 23.12 -3.82 -6.80
CA SER A 323 24.26 -2.89 -6.77
C SER A 323 24.06 -1.74 -5.79
N ILE A 324 22.82 -1.32 -5.61
CA ILE A 324 22.41 -0.27 -4.64
C ILE A 324 21.54 -0.92 -3.58
N PHE A 325 21.82 -0.63 -2.32
CA PHE A 325 21.08 -1.18 -1.19
C PHE A 325 20.51 -0.07 -0.31
N VAL A 326 19.26 -0.21 0.09
CA VAL A 326 18.58 0.72 1.00
C VAL A 326 18.08 -0.04 2.21
N LEU A 327 18.48 0.45 3.37
CA LEU A 327 18.03 -0.05 4.66
C LEU A 327 17.33 1.07 5.43
N ASP A 328 16.03 0.92 5.63
CA ASP A 328 15.26 1.77 6.53
C ASP A 328 15.11 1.03 7.87
N GLU A 329 15.95 1.42 8.85
CA GLU A 329 16.12 0.69 10.11
C GLU A 329 15.28 1.31 11.23
N ALA A 330 14.30 0.55 11.75
CA ALA A 330 13.73 0.79 13.08
C ALA A 330 13.29 -0.54 13.69
N THR A 331 14.14 -1.11 14.53
CA THR A 331 13.82 -2.34 15.27
C THR A 331 13.85 -2.05 16.76
N SER A 332 12.74 -1.57 17.30
CA SER A 332 12.61 -1.26 18.75
C SER A 332 12.16 -2.42 19.64
N SER A 333 11.97 -3.63 19.08
CA SER A 333 11.34 -4.74 19.85
C SER A 333 11.86 -6.11 19.41
N VAL A 334 13.18 -6.27 19.37
CA VAL A 334 13.83 -7.55 19.04
C VAL A 334 14.73 -7.95 20.22
N ASP A 335 14.73 -9.25 20.56
CA ASP A 335 15.62 -9.78 21.60
C ASP A 335 17.10 -9.64 21.20
N THR A 336 17.99 -9.62 22.19
CA THR A 336 19.43 -9.35 21.99
C THR A 336 20.12 -10.36 21.07
N GLU A 337 19.72 -11.64 21.11
CA GLU A 337 20.32 -12.69 20.26
C GLU A 337 19.94 -12.47 18.79
N THR A 338 18.66 -12.25 18.53
CA THR A 338 18.17 -11.95 17.18
C THR A 338 18.73 -10.63 16.67
N GLU A 339 18.95 -9.64 17.54
CA GLU A 339 19.60 -8.39 17.18
C GLU A 339 21.03 -8.58 16.64
N GLN A 340 21.84 -9.39 17.32
CA GLN A 340 23.20 -9.71 16.86
C GLN A 340 23.18 -10.39 15.47
N LEU A 341 22.22 -11.27 15.22
CA LEU A 341 22.02 -11.89 13.92
C LEU A 341 21.66 -10.86 12.85
N ILE A 342 20.77 -9.93 13.16
CA ILE A 342 20.39 -8.84 12.25
C ILE A 342 21.60 -7.94 11.95
N GLN A 343 22.38 -7.54 12.95
CA GLN A 343 23.58 -6.72 12.73
C GLN A 343 24.61 -7.43 11.87
N HIS A 344 24.82 -8.72 12.07
CA HIS A 344 25.69 -9.53 11.22
C HIS A 344 25.15 -9.62 9.77
N ALA A 345 23.83 -9.81 9.61
CA ALA A 345 23.19 -9.80 8.30
C ALA A 345 23.40 -8.46 7.57
N ILE A 346 23.19 -7.33 8.28
CA ILE A 346 23.37 -5.98 7.75
C ILE A 346 24.79 -5.84 7.18
N GLN A 347 25.83 -6.17 7.97
CA GLN A 347 27.21 -6.05 7.51
C GLN A 347 27.50 -6.86 6.24
N LYS A 348 26.95 -8.08 6.15
CA LYS A 348 27.12 -8.93 4.95
C LYS A 348 26.39 -8.39 3.72
N VAL A 349 25.18 -7.86 3.94
CA VAL A 349 24.33 -7.35 2.87
C VAL A 349 24.89 -6.06 2.27
N LEU A 350 25.51 -5.20 3.11
CA LEU A 350 26.08 -3.91 2.68
C LEU A 350 27.44 -4.07 1.96
N ALA A 351 28.16 -5.13 2.23
CA ALA A 351 29.53 -5.30 1.73
C ALA A 351 29.63 -5.23 0.20
N GLY A 352 30.45 -4.32 -0.32
CA GLY A 352 30.73 -4.16 -1.76
C GLY A 352 29.60 -3.52 -2.57
N ARG A 353 28.59 -2.91 -1.91
CA ARG A 353 27.47 -2.24 -2.54
C ARG A 353 27.39 -0.78 -2.12
N THR A 354 26.85 0.06 -3.00
CA THR A 354 26.49 1.42 -2.61
C THR A 354 25.24 1.38 -1.74
N SER A 355 25.34 1.80 -0.49
CA SER A 355 24.30 1.53 0.48
C SER A 355 23.86 2.80 1.22
N PHE A 356 22.54 2.96 1.35
CA PHE A 356 21.93 4.00 2.17
C PHE A 356 21.29 3.38 3.40
N ILE A 357 21.60 3.92 4.56
CA ILE A 357 21.02 3.50 5.82
C ILE A 357 20.32 4.69 6.44
N ILE A 358 18.99 4.61 6.61
CA ILE A 358 18.25 5.52 7.48
C ILE A 358 18.37 4.93 8.87
N ALA A 359 19.42 5.36 9.59
CA ALA A 359 19.82 4.69 10.81
C ALA A 359 19.13 5.27 12.03
N HIS A 360 18.63 4.38 12.87
CA HIS A 360 18.09 4.66 14.20
C HIS A 360 18.91 4.00 15.32
N ARG A 361 19.95 3.21 14.97
CA ARG A 361 20.81 2.52 15.93
C ARG A 361 22.26 2.97 15.82
N LEU A 362 22.89 3.19 16.98
CA LEU A 362 24.28 3.65 17.06
C LEU A 362 25.27 2.67 16.44
N SER A 363 25.05 1.36 16.60
CA SER A 363 25.90 0.31 16.04
C SER A 363 25.98 0.39 14.51
N THR A 364 24.85 0.61 13.85
CA THR A 364 24.75 0.69 12.40
C THR A 364 25.34 2.00 11.87
N ILE A 365 25.11 3.13 12.57
CA ILE A 365 25.70 4.44 12.23
C ILE A 365 27.22 4.37 12.29
N ARG A 366 27.79 3.75 13.34
CA ARG A 366 29.24 3.63 13.52
C ARG A 366 29.96 2.82 12.44
N SER A 367 29.26 1.85 11.86
CA SER A 367 29.82 0.97 10.83
C SER A 367 29.77 1.57 9.42
N ALA A 368 29.10 2.70 9.22
CA ALA A 368 29.02 3.37 7.93
C ALA A 368 30.36 4.06 7.56
N ASP A 369 30.69 4.04 6.26
CA ASP A 369 31.89 4.71 5.74
C ASP A 369 31.77 6.22 5.84
N ARG A 370 30.55 6.73 5.72
CA ARG A 370 30.26 8.16 5.72
C ARG A 370 28.90 8.42 6.37
N ILE A 371 28.84 9.44 7.20
CA ILE A 371 27.62 9.85 7.91
C ILE A 371 27.25 11.24 7.41
N LEU A 372 26.00 11.39 6.98
CA LEU A 372 25.41 12.65 6.56
C LEU A 372 24.34 13.07 7.56
N VAL A 373 24.55 14.21 8.18
CA VAL A 373 23.55 14.82 9.06
C VAL A 373 22.64 15.72 8.23
N ILE A 374 21.37 15.38 8.21
CA ILE A 374 20.37 16.08 7.42
C ILE A 374 19.48 16.92 8.35
N GLN A 375 19.44 18.22 8.10
CA GLN A 375 18.57 19.17 8.80
C GLN A 375 17.89 20.08 7.78
N ASN A 376 16.56 20.16 7.83
CA ASN A 376 15.76 21.00 6.93
C ASN A 376 16.14 20.82 5.44
N GLY A 377 16.32 19.56 5.02
CA GLY A 377 16.65 19.23 3.63
C GLY A 377 18.06 19.56 3.18
N LYS A 378 18.99 19.87 4.10
CA LYS A 378 20.39 20.21 3.81
C LYS A 378 21.35 19.33 4.58
N ILE A 379 22.52 19.06 3.99
CA ILE A 379 23.63 18.40 4.68
C ILE A 379 24.31 19.45 5.58
N THR A 380 24.21 19.27 6.89
CA THR A 380 24.84 20.16 7.87
C THR A 380 26.18 19.65 8.36
N GLU A 381 26.32 18.32 8.44
CA GLU A 381 27.58 17.69 8.80
C GLU A 381 27.82 16.48 7.89
N ASP A 382 29.07 16.27 7.54
CA ASP A 382 29.54 15.22 6.65
C ASP A 382 30.89 14.71 7.11
N GLY A 383 31.03 13.39 7.25
CA GLY A 383 32.28 12.76 7.67
C GLY A 383 32.12 11.38 8.25
N THR A 384 33.22 10.80 8.71
CA THR A 384 33.21 9.52 9.44
C THR A 384 32.74 9.72 10.89
N HIS A 385 32.38 8.65 11.56
CA HIS A 385 32.02 8.68 12.98
C HIS A 385 33.08 9.42 13.84
N GLN A 386 34.35 9.09 13.66
CA GLN A 386 35.44 9.69 14.43
C GLN A 386 35.57 11.21 14.17
N GLN A 387 35.46 11.62 12.90
CA GLN A 387 35.52 13.03 12.52
C GLN A 387 34.38 13.85 13.13
N LEU A 388 33.15 13.31 13.08
CA LEU A 388 31.96 13.99 13.57
C LEU A 388 31.92 14.04 15.11
N ILE A 389 32.39 13.02 15.80
CA ILE A 389 32.54 13.03 17.26
C ILE A 389 33.57 14.11 17.66
N ALA A 390 34.70 14.21 16.94
CA ALA A 390 35.72 15.22 17.22
C ALA A 390 35.22 16.65 16.98
N LYS A 391 34.32 16.88 16.04
CA LYS A 391 33.69 18.19 15.77
C LYS A 391 32.77 18.67 16.89
N GLN A 392 32.25 17.78 17.75
CA GLN A 392 31.29 18.06 18.82
C GLN A 392 30.05 18.83 18.35
N GLY A 393 29.61 18.58 17.10
CA GLY A 393 28.47 19.23 16.50
C GLY A 393 27.14 18.55 16.84
N TYR A 394 26.16 18.68 15.95
CA TYR A 394 24.82 18.09 16.11
C TYR A 394 24.87 16.55 16.17
N TYR A 395 25.74 15.92 15.35
CA TYR A 395 25.95 14.47 15.41
C TYR A 395 26.40 14.00 16.78
N TYR A 396 27.35 14.74 17.40
CA TYR A 396 27.81 14.42 18.74
C TYR A 396 26.68 14.47 19.78
N GLN A 397 25.82 15.49 19.70
CA GLN A 397 24.66 15.60 20.58
C GLN A 397 23.67 14.44 20.42
N LEU A 398 23.33 14.10 19.17
CA LEU A 398 22.48 12.95 18.89
C LEU A 398 23.10 11.65 19.41
N TYR A 399 24.36 11.43 19.14
CA TYR A 399 25.08 10.24 19.57
C TYR A 399 25.10 10.10 21.09
N THR A 400 25.44 11.15 21.82
CA THR A 400 25.53 11.13 23.29
C THR A 400 24.14 10.92 23.92
N ASN A 401 23.10 11.52 23.39
CA ASN A 401 21.73 11.34 23.88
C ASN A 401 21.26 9.90 23.68
N GLN A 402 21.41 9.32 22.47
CA GLN A 402 21.05 7.93 22.21
C GLN A 402 21.89 6.93 23.03
N PHE A 403 23.18 7.20 23.20
CA PHE A 403 24.06 6.37 24.01
C PHE A 403 23.62 6.34 25.49
N GLN A 404 23.16 7.46 26.03
CA GLN A 404 22.62 7.54 27.38
C GLN A 404 21.29 6.77 27.50
N GLU A 405 20.43 6.83 26.48
CA GLU A 405 19.19 6.05 26.43
C GLU A 405 19.46 4.54 26.34
N GLU A 406 20.37 4.10 25.47
CA GLU A 406 20.74 2.69 25.32
C GLU A 406 21.35 2.12 26.62
N GLN A 407 22.28 2.85 27.27
CA GLN A 407 22.86 2.43 28.56
C GLN A 407 21.81 2.40 29.68
N GLY A 408 20.88 3.35 29.68
CA GLY A 408 19.78 3.38 30.65
C GLY A 408 18.88 2.15 30.52
N LEU A 409 18.58 1.71 29.29
CA LEU A 409 17.81 0.51 29.01
C LEU A 409 18.55 -0.77 29.39
N GLU A 410 19.85 -0.89 29.08
CA GLU A 410 20.66 -2.06 29.49
C GLU A 410 20.76 -2.22 31.02
N ILE A 411 20.83 -1.12 31.76
CA ILE A 411 20.85 -1.15 33.24
C ILE A 411 19.48 -1.62 33.77
N LEU A 412 18.38 -1.19 33.18
CA LEU A 412 17.01 -1.59 33.56
C LEU A 412 16.76 -3.06 33.26
N ASP A 413 17.14 -3.54 32.08
CA ASP A 413 17.01 -4.94 31.69
C ASP A 413 17.90 -5.87 32.54
N GLY A 414 19.11 -5.44 32.82
CA GLY A 414 20.02 -6.16 33.74
C GLY A 414 19.54 -6.18 35.19
N ALA A 415 18.76 -5.20 35.62
CA ALA A 415 18.12 -5.18 36.93
C ALA A 415 16.88 -6.07 37.00
N MET A 416 16.07 -6.11 35.92
CA MET A 416 14.90 -7.00 35.84
C MET A 416 15.26 -8.49 35.69
N ALA A 417 16.39 -8.80 35.05
CA ALA A 417 16.88 -10.15 34.89
C ALA A 417 17.46 -10.75 36.22
N LYS A 418 17.71 -9.91 37.22
CA LYS A 418 18.23 -10.30 38.53
C LYS A 418 17.16 -10.29 39.65
N ALA A 419 15.95 -9.83 39.34
CA ALA A 419 14.78 -9.87 40.25
C ALA A 419 13.83 -11.02 39.88
#